data_fc02b6eeb9e6a6bc0a6548953e659f43
#
_entry.id   fc02b6eeb9e6a6bc0a6548953e659f43
#
_cell.length_a   1.000
_cell.length_b   1.000
_cell.length_c   1.000
_cell.angle_alpha   90.00
_cell.angle_beta   90.00
_cell.angle_gamma   90.00
#
_symmetry.space_group_name_H-M   'P 1'
#
loop_
_entity.id
_entity.type
_entity.pdbx_description
1 polymer ?
#
loop_
_entity_poly.entity_id
_entity_poly.type
_entity_poly.pdbx_seq_one_letter_code
_entity_poly.pdbx_strand_id
1 'polypeptide(L)'
;MNTPAPRLLSDEAPVWFITGCSTGFGQELARQAIALGYRTVVTARDPAKLDDFEESDKVLVLKLDVTRPDQVAAAIEAAETCFGGIDVLVNNAGIGYFAAIEEGEAAEVLRMFEVNVFGLTAMIQAALPGMRKRRSGCIVNLSSLAGLRGMPALGQYNATKFAVEGLSEALRREVEPLGIQVMVVEPSGFRTDWAGRSANESALQIDDYQATAGAVRSAVRESSGKQPGDPVRAVQAIIEAVSSGQPPHHLLLGNAAFEGAMAKADELRSDFMAGEAVARGADFPETAT
;
A
#
# COMPACT_ATOMS: atom_id res chain seq x y z
N MET A 1 -14.40 31.62 -6.36
CA MET A 1 -15.48 30.92 -5.63
C MET A 1 -14.81 29.87 -4.79
N ASN A 2 -14.84 30.04 -3.45
CA ASN A 2 -14.29 29.02 -2.54
C ASN A 2 -15.21 27.79 -2.58
N THR A 3 -14.82 26.76 -3.32
CA THR A 3 -15.44 25.45 -3.14
C THR A 3 -15.08 24.98 -1.73
N PRO A 4 -16.03 24.67 -0.85
CA PRO A 4 -15.68 24.13 0.46
C PRO A 4 -14.86 22.87 0.25
N ALA A 5 -13.82 22.70 1.06
CA ALA A 5 -13.03 21.47 1.05
C ALA A 5 -13.99 20.26 1.18
N PRO A 6 -13.80 19.21 0.37
CA PRO A 6 -14.67 18.05 0.44
C PRO A 6 -14.64 17.49 1.87
N ARG A 7 -15.79 17.35 2.50
CA ARG A 7 -15.91 16.61 3.75
C ARG A 7 -15.63 15.14 3.43
N LEU A 8 -14.46 14.66 3.82
CA LEU A 8 -14.04 13.27 3.60
C LEU A 8 -14.83 12.27 4.42
N LEU A 9 -15.45 12.72 5.51
CA LEU A 9 -16.05 11.86 6.50
C LEU A 9 -17.47 12.35 6.79
N SER A 10 -18.40 11.41 6.94
CA SER A 10 -19.77 11.67 7.36
C SER A 10 -19.81 12.32 8.75
N ASP A 11 -20.93 12.97 9.13
CA ASP A 11 -21.14 13.50 10.49
C ASP A 11 -21.19 12.35 11.54
N GLU A 12 -21.37 11.12 11.11
CA GLU A 12 -21.17 9.89 11.89
C GLU A 12 -19.70 9.46 11.84
N ALA A 13 -19.28 8.59 12.78
CA ALA A 13 -17.95 8.02 12.79
C ALA A 13 -17.62 7.35 11.44
N PRO A 14 -16.44 7.66 10.82
CA PRO A 14 -16.11 7.15 9.50
C PRO A 14 -15.97 5.62 9.47
N VAL A 15 -16.25 5.03 8.31
CA VAL A 15 -16.12 3.60 8.07
C VAL A 15 -14.76 3.31 7.44
N TRP A 16 -13.90 2.61 8.18
CA TRP A 16 -12.60 2.14 7.73
C TRP A 16 -12.67 0.68 7.32
N PHE A 17 -12.38 0.38 6.08
CA PHE A 17 -12.21 -0.99 5.58
C PHE A 17 -10.73 -1.30 5.44
N ILE A 18 -10.21 -2.26 6.24
CA ILE A 18 -8.77 -2.54 6.29
C ILE A 18 -8.51 -3.97 5.85
N THR A 19 -7.65 -4.15 4.84
CA THR A 19 -7.25 -5.48 4.36
C THR A 19 -6.01 -5.99 5.09
N GLY A 20 -5.97 -7.28 5.45
CA GLY A 20 -4.79 -7.92 6.02
C GLY A 20 -4.49 -7.53 7.48
N CYS A 21 -5.48 -7.64 8.36
CA CYS A 21 -5.39 -7.20 9.76
C CYS A 21 -4.82 -8.26 10.72
N SER A 22 -4.35 -9.40 10.24
CA SER A 22 -3.84 -10.46 11.13
C SER A 22 -2.51 -10.13 11.80
N THR A 23 -1.75 -9.18 11.28
CA THR A 23 -0.43 -8.77 11.82
C THR A 23 -0.04 -7.37 11.32
N GLY A 24 1.03 -6.81 11.89
CA GLY A 24 1.72 -5.62 11.36
C GLY A 24 0.86 -4.36 11.31
N PHE A 25 1.05 -3.57 10.24
CA PHE A 25 0.31 -2.30 10.09
C PHE A 25 -1.20 -2.48 10.06
N GLY A 26 -1.72 -3.50 9.40
CA GLY A 26 -3.17 -3.73 9.31
C GLY A 26 -3.79 -4.01 10.66
N GLN A 27 -3.13 -4.81 11.51
CA GLN A 27 -3.59 -5.10 12.88
C GLN A 27 -3.57 -3.82 13.73
N GLU A 28 -2.49 -3.08 13.68
CA GLU A 28 -2.33 -1.86 14.47
C GLU A 28 -3.29 -0.75 14.00
N LEU A 29 -3.51 -0.61 12.67
CA LEU A 29 -4.51 0.31 12.10
C LEU A 29 -5.92 -0.03 12.61
N ALA A 30 -6.29 -1.31 12.59
CA ALA A 30 -7.59 -1.74 13.09
C ALA A 30 -7.75 -1.41 14.59
N ARG A 31 -6.74 -1.71 15.42
CA ARG A 31 -6.76 -1.38 16.85
C ARG A 31 -6.93 0.11 17.11
N GLN A 32 -6.17 0.97 16.43
CA GLN A 32 -6.25 2.42 16.65
C GLN A 32 -7.54 3.00 16.09
N ALA A 33 -8.03 2.55 14.92
CA ALA A 33 -9.29 2.99 14.36
C ALA A 33 -10.47 2.66 15.30
N ILE A 34 -10.51 1.44 15.85
CA ILE A 34 -11.50 1.00 16.82
C ILE A 34 -11.40 1.84 18.11
N ALA A 35 -10.19 2.05 18.63
CA ALA A 35 -9.98 2.85 19.85
C ALA A 35 -10.44 4.32 19.69
N LEU A 36 -10.36 4.86 18.48
CA LEU A 36 -10.89 6.19 18.13
C LEU A 36 -12.42 6.20 17.93
N GLY A 37 -13.09 5.05 18.06
CA GLY A 37 -14.53 4.91 17.90
C GLY A 37 -15.00 4.87 16.45
N TYR A 38 -14.10 4.66 15.47
CA TYR A 38 -14.46 4.52 14.06
C TYR A 38 -15.15 3.17 13.80
N ARG A 39 -16.07 3.16 12.84
CA ARG A 39 -16.67 1.93 12.34
C ARG A 39 -15.61 1.21 11.48
N THR A 40 -15.22 0.01 11.87
CA THR A 40 -14.05 -0.64 11.32
C THR A 40 -14.38 -2.04 10.79
N VAL A 41 -14.11 -2.27 9.52
CA VAL A 41 -14.13 -3.62 8.90
C VAL A 41 -12.71 -4.19 8.96
N VAL A 42 -12.56 -5.25 9.73
CA VAL A 42 -11.30 -5.94 9.99
C VAL A 42 -11.25 -7.22 9.18
N THR A 43 -10.24 -7.41 8.33
CA THR A 43 -10.24 -8.57 7.43
C THR A 43 -8.94 -9.36 7.46
N ALA A 44 -9.05 -10.69 7.32
CA ALA A 44 -7.93 -11.60 7.08
C ALA A 44 -8.37 -12.82 6.29
N ARG A 45 -7.41 -13.53 5.67
CA ARG A 45 -7.66 -14.82 4.98
C ARG A 45 -8.17 -15.89 5.94
N ASP A 46 -7.65 -15.88 7.15
CA ASP A 46 -8.03 -16.78 8.24
C ASP A 46 -8.62 -15.94 9.38
N PRO A 47 -9.94 -15.99 9.59
CA PRO A 47 -10.60 -15.22 10.65
C PRO A 47 -10.12 -15.58 12.05
N ALA A 48 -9.68 -16.82 12.31
CA ALA A 48 -9.13 -17.23 13.60
C ALA A 48 -7.87 -16.41 14.03
N LYS A 49 -7.26 -15.67 13.10
CA LYS A 49 -6.17 -14.73 13.41
C LYS A 49 -6.63 -13.33 13.76
N LEU A 50 -7.94 -13.13 13.86
CA LEU A 50 -8.58 -11.88 14.22
C LEU A 50 -9.28 -11.96 15.59
N ASP A 51 -9.01 -13.00 16.39
CA ASP A 51 -9.65 -13.23 17.70
C ASP A 51 -9.44 -12.07 18.70
N ASP A 52 -8.45 -11.21 18.45
CA ASP A 52 -8.22 -9.96 19.22
C ASP A 52 -9.29 -8.87 18.94
N PHE A 53 -10.12 -9.05 17.92
CA PHE A 53 -11.14 -8.09 17.49
C PHE A 53 -12.54 -8.63 17.78
N GLU A 54 -13.21 -8.08 18.78
CA GLU A 54 -14.59 -8.44 19.11
C GLU A 54 -15.57 -7.73 18.16
N GLU A 55 -16.48 -8.50 17.56
CA GLU A 55 -17.57 -7.93 16.75
C GLU A 55 -18.51 -7.08 17.62
N SER A 56 -18.96 -5.96 17.07
CA SER A 56 -19.87 -5.02 17.74
C SER A 56 -20.66 -4.20 16.70
N ASP A 57 -21.47 -3.28 17.16
CA ASP A 57 -22.14 -2.28 16.30
C ASP A 57 -21.17 -1.39 15.50
N LYS A 58 -19.87 -1.39 15.87
CA LYS A 58 -18.81 -0.62 15.19
C LYS A 58 -17.71 -1.47 14.59
N VAL A 59 -17.66 -2.77 14.84
CA VAL A 59 -16.59 -3.66 14.38
C VAL A 59 -17.18 -4.85 13.65
N LEU A 60 -16.82 -4.98 12.37
CA LEU A 60 -17.21 -6.09 11.51
C LEU A 60 -15.97 -6.90 11.14
N VAL A 61 -15.95 -8.19 11.51
CA VAL A 61 -14.82 -9.11 11.24
C VAL A 61 -15.17 -10.00 10.06
N LEU A 62 -14.36 -9.96 8.99
CA LEU A 62 -14.66 -10.69 7.77
C LEU A 62 -13.48 -11.55 7.31
N LYS A 63 -13.81 -12.72 6.74
CA LYS A 63 -12.87 -13.49 5.94
C LYS A 63 -12.66 -12.80 4.60
N LEU A 64 -11.41 -12.54 4.24
CA LEU A 64 -11.06 -11.95 2.95
C LEU A 64 -9.68 -12.43 2.46
N ASP A 65 -9.68 -13.12 1.35
CA ASP A 65 -8.53 -13.28 0.48
C ASP A 65 -8.70 -12.34 -0.72
N VAL A 66 -7.85 -11.32 -0.81
CA VAL A 66 -7.94 -10.28 -1.87
C VAL A 66 -7.71 -10.84 -3.28
N THR A 67 -7.19 -12.07 -3.40
CA THR A 67 -7.02 -12.76 -4.68
C THR A 67 -8.30 -13.50 -5.14
N ARG A 68 -9.37 -13.46 -4.33
CA ARG A 68 -10.63 -14.15 -4.60
C ARG A 68 -11.73 -13.12 -4.89
N PRO A 69 -12.13 -12.94 -6.18
CA PRO A 69 -13.14 -11.94 -6.56
C PRO A 69 -14.48 -12.12 -5.86
N ASP A 70 -14.88 -13.37 -5.61
CA ASP A 70 -16.10 -13.71 -4.87
C ASP A 70 -16.06 -13.18 -3.42
N GLN A 71 -14.90 -13.33 -2.73
CA GLN A 71 -14.73 -12.83 -1.37
C GLN A 71 -14.61 -11.30 -1.31
N VAL A 72 -13.96 -10.69 -2.31
CA VAL A 72 -13.87 -9.23 -2.44
C VAL A 72 -15.28 -8.63 -2.56
N ALA A 73 -16.10 -9.14 -3.48
CA ALA A 73 -17.46 -8.66 -3.67
C ALA A 73 -18.30 -8.82 -2.40
N ALA A 74 -18.28 -10.01 -1.78
CA ALA A 74 -19.04 -10.29 -0.57
C ALA A 74 -18.61 -9.41 0.62
N ALA A 75 -17.30 -9.13 0.77
CA ALA A 75 -16.81 -8.30 1.88
C ALA A 75 -17.21 -6.83 1.72
N ILE A 76 -17.18 -6.29 0.50
CA ILE A 76 -17.65 -4.93 0.23
C ILE A 76 -19.16 -4.82 0.47
N GLU A 77 -19.95 -5.77 -0.04
CA GLU A 77 -21.41 -5.81 0.18
C GLU A 77 -21.76 -5.89 1.66
N ALA A 78 -21.06 -6.74 2.44
CA ALA A 78 -21.26 -6.85 3.87
C ALA A 78 -20.97 -5.53 4.60
N ALA A 79 -19.87 -4.85 4.25
CA ALA A 79 -19.51 -3.56 4.82
C ALA A 79 -20.54 -2.46 4.48
N GLU A 80 -20.99 -2.39 3.23
CA GLU A 80 -22.00 -1.43 2.78
C GLU A 80 -23.38 -1.70 3.43
N THR A 81 -23.74 -2.97 3.60
CA THR A 81 -25.00 -3.36 4.28
C THR A 81 -24.95 -3.02 5.76
N CYS A 82 -23.82 -3.28 6.44
CA CYS A 82 -23.67 -3.05 7.87
C CYS A 82 -23.56 -1.56 8.23
N PHE A 83 -22.78 -0.81 7.45
CA PHE A 83 -22.40 0.57 7.81
C PHE A 83 -22.88 1.65 6.81
N GLY A 84 -23.57 1.26 5.74
CA GLY A 84 -24.11 2.19 4.74
C GLY A 84 -23.08 2.67 3.69
N GLY A 85 -21.79 2.29 3.83
CA GLY A 85 -20.74 2.64 2.88
C GLY A 85 -19.34 2.52 3.48
N ILE A 86 -18.33 2.78 2.65
CA ILE A 86 -16.92 2.74 3.06
C ILE A 86 -16.33 4.14 2.82
N ASP A 87 -15.88 4.81 3.89
CA ASP A 87 -15.28 6.14 3.80
C ASP A 87 -13.78 6.05 3.52
N VAL A 88 -13.10 5.08 4.13
CA VAL A 88 -11.66 4.85 3.97
C VAL A 88 -11.39 3.40 3.62
N LEU A 89 -10.84 3.15 2.44
CA LEU A 89 -10.35 1.84 2.05
C LEU A 89 -8.84 1.78 2.26
N VAL A 90 -8.37 0.87 3.12
CA VAL A 90 -6.94 0.65 3.35
C VAL A 90 -6.50 -0.68 2.72
N ASN A 91 -5.80 -0.59 1.61
CA ASN A 91 -5.19 -1.71 0.92
C ASN A 91 -3.82 -2.00 1.55
N ASN A 92 -3.85 -2.74 2.68
CA ASN A 92 -2.65 -3.11 3.42
C ASN A 92 -2.21 -4.56 3.14
N ALA A 93 -3.10 -5.45 2.72
CA ALA A 93 -2.74 -6.83 2.43
C ALA A 93 -1.58 -6.90 1.42
N GLY A 94 -0.52 -7.61 1.80
CA GLY A 94 0.67 -7.73 0.97
C GLY A 94 1.63 -8.80 1.49
N ILE A 95 2.43 -9.35 0.59
CA ILE A 95 3.48 -10.33 0.90
C ILE A 95 4.80 -9.91 0.29
N GLY A 96 5.90 -10.41 0.85
CA GLY A 96 7.25 -10.23 0.33
C GLY A 96 7.84 -11.53 -0.21
N TYR A 97 8.83 -11.39 -1.08
CA TYR A 97 9.63 -12.49 -1.59
C TYR A 97 11.06 -12.01 -1.84
N PHE A 98 12.02 -12.70 -1.26
CA PHE A 98 13.44 -12.36 -1.33
C PHE A 98 14.17 -13.30 -2.30
N ALA A 99 14.64 -12.74 -3.41
CA ALA A 99 15.41 -13.46 -4.41
C ALA A 99 16.23 -12.46 -5.25
N ALA A 100 17.43 -12.82 -5.71
CA ALA A 100 17.99 -12.16 -6.89
C ALA A 100 17.03 -12.37 -8.06
N ILE A 101 17.08 -11.53 -9.09
CA ILE A 101 16.15 -11.64 -10.23
C ILE A 101 16.22 -13.04 -10.86
N GLU A 102 17.41 -13.59 -11.03
CA GLU A 102 17.65 -14.91 -11.62
C GLU A 102 17.22 -16.08 -10.70
N GLU A 103 17.22 -15.86 -9.38
CA GLU A 103 16.80 -16.85 -8.38
C GLU A 103 15.28 -16.97 -8.25
N GLY A 104 14.52 -16.04 -8.85
CA GLY A 104 13.08 -15.91 -8.65
C GLY A 104 12.27 -17.06 -9.19
N GLU A 105 11.48 -17.71 -8.35
CA GLU A 105 10.55 -18.77 -8.71
C GLU A 105 9.26 -18.18 -9.28
N ALA A 106 8.91 -18.51 -10.52
CA ALA A 106 7.77 -17.93 -11.24
C ALA A 106 6.45 -18.01 -10.45
N ALA A 107 6.20 -19.11 -9.74
CA ALA A 107 4.98 -19.28 -8.94
C ALA A 107 4.90 -18.31 -7.77
N GLU A 108 6.01 -18.09 -7.05
CA GLU A 108 6.06 -17.14 -5.93
C GLU A 108 5.95 -15.68 -6.43
N VAL A 109 6.58 -15.36 -7.56
CA VAL A 109 6.46 -14.04 -8.19
C VAL A 109 5.03 -13.76 -8.61
N LEU A 110 4.37 -14.70 -9.31
CA LEU A 110 2.96 -14.56 -9.70
C LEU A 110 2.07 -14.37 -8.48
N ARG A 111 2.21 -15.20 -7.47
CA ARG A 111 1.45 -15.10 -6.22
C ARG A 111 1.62 -13.73 -5.55
N MET A 112 2.85 -13.17 -5.58
CA MET A 112 3.10 -11.85 -5.02
C MET A 112 2.39 -10.75 -5.82
N PHE A 113 2.38 -10.82 -7.16
CA PHE A 113 1.61 -9.90 -8.00
C PHE A 113 0.10 -10.06 -7.79
N GLU A 114 -0.40 -11.29 -7.66
CA GLU A 114 -1.83 -11.55 -7.36
C GLU A 114 -2.28 -10.85 -6.07
N VAL A 115 -1.46 -10.92 -5.01
CA VAL A 115 -1.81 -10.28 -3.74
C VAL A 115 -1.58 -8.76 -3.78
N ASN A 116 -0.34 -8.34 -4.13
CA ASN A 116 0.10 -6.96 -3.93
C ASN A 116 -0.45 -5.99 -4.97
N VAL A 117 -0.78 -6.47 -6.18
CA VAL A 117 -1.21 -5.64 -7.31
C VAL A 117 -2.65 -5.94 -7.70
N PHE A 118 -2.94 -7.16 -8.12
CA PHE A 118 -4.27 -7.49 -8.62
C PHE A 118 -5.32 -7.52 -7.51
N GLY A 119 -4.98 -8.02 -6.32
CA GLY A 119 -5.86 -7.99 -5.16
C GLY A 119 -6.16 -6.56 -4.69
N LEU A 120 -5.14 -5.71 -4.63
CA LEU A 120 -5.31 -4.28 -4.35
C LEU A 120 -6.24 -3.62 -5.38
N THR A 121 -6.02 -3.89 -6.66
CA THR A 121 -6.84 -3.35 -7.76
C THR A 121 -8.29 -3.83 -7.65
N ALA A 122 -8.50 -5.12 -7.35
CA ALA A 122 -9.85 -5.68 -7.16
C ALA A 122 -10.60 -5.00 -6.01
N MET A 123 -9.93 -4.73 -4.89
CA MET A 123 -10.52 -4.00 -3.76
C MET A 123 -10.92 -2.56 -4.15
N ILE A 124 -10.05 -1.86 -4.88
CA ILE A 124 -10.33 -0.51 -5.39
C ILE A 124 -11.56 -0.54 -6.32
N GLN A 125 -11.58 -1.46 -7.29
CA GLN A 125 -12.68 -1.58 -8.25
C GLN A 125 -14.01 -1.88 -7.56
N ALA A 126 -14.01 -2.69 -6.51
CA ALA A 126 -15.20 -3.04 -5.76
C ALA A 126 -15.73 -1.89 -4.87
N ALA A 127 -14.84 -1.09 -4.26
CA ALA A 127 -15.24 0.01 -3.37
C ALA A 127 -15.58 1.32 -4.12
N LEU A 128 -14.95 1.57 -5.26
CA LEU A 128 -15.12 2.81 -6.03
C LEU A 128 -16.56 3.15 -6.42
N PRO A 129 -17.43 2.21 -6.83
CA PRO A 129 -18.82 2.54 -7.17
C PRO A 129 -19.57 3.23 -6.04
N GLY A 130 -19.44 2.74 -4.81
CA GLY A 130 -20.03 3.34 -3.61
C GLY A 130 -19.46 4.72 -3.32
N MET A 131 -18.13 4.87 -3.31
CA MET A 131 -17.45 6.15 -3.10
C MET A 131 -17.83 7.18 -4.19
N ARG A 132 -17.83 6.77 -5.46
CA ARG A 132 -18.22 7.62 -6.60
C ARG A 132 -19.65 8.12 -6.48
N LYS A 133 -20.60 7.26 -6.09
CA LYS A 133 -21.99 7.63 -5.87
C LYS A 133 -22.15 8.69 -4.78
N ARG A 134 -21.38 8.57 -3.70
CA ARG A 134 -21.38 9.53 -2.58
C ARG A 134 -20.53 10.77 -2.86
N ARG A 135 -19.68 10.77 -3.92
CA ARG A 135 -18.72 11.83 -4.22
C ARG A 135 -17.76 12.10 -3.05
N SER A 136 -17.41 11.07 -2.33
CA SER A 136 -16.57 11.12 -1.12
C SER A 136 -15.91 9.79 -0.88
N GLY A 137 -14.68 9.81 -0.37
CA GLY A 137 -13.91 8.65 0.05
C GLY A 137 -12.41 8.90 0.05
N CYS A 138 -11.69 8.02 0.74
CA CYS A 138 -10.23 8.02 0.74
C CYS A 138 -9.72 6.59 0.50
N ILE A 139 -8.81 6.42 -0.46
CA ILE A 139 -8.14 5.15 -0.74
C ILE A 139 -6.69 5.28 -0.28
N VAL A 140 -6.30 4.43 0.66
CA VAL A 140 -4.95 4.36 1.22
C VAL A 140 -4.27 3.08 0.72
N ASN A 141 -3.25 3.23 -0.10
CA ASN A 141 -2.51 2.10 -0.67
C ASN A 141 -1.15 1.95 0.03
N LEU A 142 -0.93 0.80 0.70
CA LEU A 142 0.35 0.49 1.34
C LEU A 142 1.37 0.07 0.25
N SER A 143 2.20 1.02 -0.13
CA SER A 143 3.40 0.80 -0.95
C SER A 143 4.61 0.48 -0.06
N SER A 144 5.73 1.09 -0.31
CA SER A 144 7.01 0.97 0.41
C SER A 144 8.03 1.92 -0.21
N LEU A 145 9.11 2.23 0.49
CA LEU A 145 10.33 2.76 -0.14
C LEU A 145 10.76 1.90 -1.36
N ALA A 146 10.46 0.60 -1.31
CA ALA A 146 10.68 -0.34 -2.41
C ALA A 146 9.83 -0.05 -3.66
N GLY A 147 8.80 0.80 -3.59
CA GLY A 147 8.04 1.31 -4.73
C GLY A 147 8.68 2.53 -5.40
N LEU A 148 9.65 3.14 -4.75
CA LEU A 148 10.35 4.33 -5.24
C LEU A 148 11.80 4.03 -5.63
N ARG A 149 12.40 2.97 -5.06
CA ARG A 149 13.81 2.62 -5.26
C ARG A 149 13.99 1.10 -5.36
N GLY A 150 14.77 0.66 -6.35
CA GLY A 150 15.19 -0.74 -6.48
C GLY A 150 16.25 -1.14 -5.44
N MET A 151 16.13 -2.36 -4.93
CA MET A 151 17.09 -2.95 -3.97
C MET A 151 17.44 -4.39 -4.37
N PRO A 152 18.70 -4.81 -4.25
CA PRO A 152 19.07 -6.21 -4.47
C PRO A 152 18.22 -7.14 -3.59
N ALA A 153 18.00 -8.36 -4.01
CA ALA A 153 17.13 -9.38 -3.41
C ALA A 153 15.63 -9.03 -3.36
N LEU A 154 15.23 -7.82 -3.69
CA LEU A 154 13.85 -7.35 -3.64
C LEU A 154 13.28 -7.00 -5.03
N GLY A 155 13.95 -7.35 -6.13
CA GLY A 155 13.59 -6.90 -7.46
C GLY A 155 12.15 -7.16 -7.86
N GLN A 156 11.64 -8.37 -7.64
CA GLN A 156 10.24 -8.72 -7.93
C GLN A 156 9.26 -8.01 -6.97
N TYR A 157 9.64 -7.85 -5.69
CA TYR A 157 8.86 -7.07 -4.73
C TYR A 157 8.85 -5.57 -5.11
N ASN A 158 10.01 -5.02 -5.50
CA ASN A 158 10.07 -3.67 -6.04
C ASN A 158 9.10 -3.51 -7.20
N ALA A 159 9.08 -4.44 -8.17
CA ALA A 159 8.18 -4.39 -9.31
C ALA A 159 6.69 -4.30 -8.88
N THR A 160 6.27 -5.07 -7.86
CA THR A 160 4.89 -4.96 -7.35
C THR A 160 4.61 -3.60 -6.72
N LYS A 161 5.58 -3.04 -5.97
CA LYS A 161 5.39 -1.74 -5.31
C LYS A 161 5.45 -0.57 -6.28
N PHE A 162 6.32 -0.61 -7.30
CA PHE A 162 6.29 0.34 -8.42
C PHE A 162 4.97 0.27 -9.19
N ALA A 163 4.38 -0.92 -9.36
CA ALA A 163 3.05 -1.04 -9.95
C ALA A 163 1.97 -0.35 -9.09
N VAL A 164 2.03 -0.48 -7.76
CA VAL A 164 1.12 0.23 -6.83
C VAL A 164 1.28 1.75 -6.95
N GLU A 165 2.51 2.26 -7.04
CA GLU A 165 2.77 3.70 -7.25
C GLU A 165 2.11 4.20 -8.55
N GLY A 166 2.42 3.56 -9.69
CA GLY A 166 1.86 3.97 -10.98
C GLY A 166 0.34 3.88 -11.05
N LEU A 167 -0.25 2.80 -10.51
CA LEU A 167 -1.70 2.66 -10.40
C LEU A 167 -2.31 3.76 -9.53
N SER A 168 -1.69 4.10 -8.41
CA SER A 168 -2.20 5.10 -7.48
C SER A 168 -2.11 6.51 -8.06
N GLU A 169 -1.04 6.83 -8.79
CA GLU A 169 -0.89 8.12 -9.48
C GLU A 169 -1.98 8.31 -10.55
N ALA A 170 -2.22 7.29 -11.37
CA ALA A 170 -3.27 7.33 -12.38
C ALA A 170 -4.66 7.46 -11.73
N LEU A 171 -4.95 6.58 -10.75
CA LEU A 171 -6.22 6.59 -10.02
C LEU A 171 -6.51 7.94 -9.39
N ARG A 172 -5.53 8.56 -8.74
CA ARG A 172 -5.69 9.89 -8.14
C ARG A 172 -6.25 10.90 -9.13
N ARG A 173 -5.67 10.96 -10.33
CA ARG A 173 -6.09 11.89 -11.39
C ARG A 173 -7.50 11.59 -11.90
N GLU A 174 -7.88 10.32 -11.92
CA GLU A 174 -9.22 9.89 -12.38
C GLU A 174 -10.32 10.23 -11.37
N VAL A 175 -10.02 10.11 -10.05
CA VAL A 175 -11.06 10.18 -9.00
C VAL A 175 -11.09 11.51 -8.24
N GLU A 176 -10.03 12.32 -8.30
CA GLU A 176 -9.97 13.65 -7.66
C GLU A 176 -11.15 14.55 -8.05
N PRO A 177 -11.58 14.63 -9.35
CA PRO A 177 -12.77 15.40 -9.73
C PRO A 177 -14.08 14.82 -9.19
N LEU A 178 -14.03 13.59 -8.66
CA LEU A 178 -15.16 12.90 -8.05
C LEU A 178 -15.21 13.11 -6.52
N GLY A 179 -14.28 13.89 -5.94
CA GLY A 179 -14.19 14.11 -4.51
C GLY A 179 -13.61 12.93 -3.73
N ILE A 180 -12.94 11.99 -4.41
CA ILE A 180 -12.27 10.83 -3.80
C ILE A 180 -10.78 11.10 -3.76
N GLN A 181 -10.14 10.81 -2.64
CA GLN A 181 -8.71 11.01 -2.42
C GLN A 181 -7.94 9.69 -2.49
N VAL A 182 -6.69 9.78 -2.92
CA VAL A 182 -5.78 8.63 -2.98
C VAL A 182 -4.48 9.03 -2.31
N MET A 183 -4.10 8.27 -1.28
CA MET A 183 -2.85 8.39 -0.55
C MET A 183 -2.04 7.11 -0.70
N VAL A 184 -0.78 7.25 -1.03
CA VAL A 184 0.19 6.15 -1.02
C VAL A 184 1.04 6.29 0.23
N VAL A 185 1.26 5.18 0.92
CA VAL A 185 2.09 5.12 2.12
C VAL A 185 3.36 4.35 1.81
N GLU A 186 4.52 4.96 2.00
CA GLU A 186 5.82 4.40 1.66
C GLU A 186 6.70 4.22 2.91
N PRO A 187 6.48 3.15 3.69
CA PRO A 187 7.31 2.86 4.84
C PRO A 187 8.69 2.33 4.45
N SER A 188 9.67 2.62 5.30
CA SER A 188 10.96 1.91 5.34
C SER A 188 10.86 0.64 6.20
N GLY A 189 11.90 0.29 6.96
CA GLY A 189 11.88 -0.86 7.88
C GLY A 189 11.16 -0.54 9.20
N PHE A 190 10.06 -1.23 9.47
CA PHE A 190 9.26 -1.15 10.70
C PHE A 190 9.23 -2.48 11.45
N ARG A 191 9.09 -2.45 12.78
CA ARG A 191 9.00 -3.65 13.63
C ARG A 191 7.65 -4.33 13.46
N THR A 192 7.50 -5.03 12.35
CA THR A 192 6.35 -5.86 12.00
C THR A 192 6.84 -7.25 11.61
N ASP A 193 5.91 -8.20 11.44
CA ASP A 193 6.22 -9.56 10.98
C ASP A 193 6.62 -9.63 9.48
N TRP A 194 6.69 -8.49 8.79
CA TRP A 194 6.93 -8.49 7.34
C TRP A 194 8.29 -9.10 6.96
N ALA A 195 9.36 -8.69 7.63
CA ALA A 195 10.70 -9.22 7.40
C ALA A 195 10.89 -10.67 7.92
N GLY A 196 9.92 -11.18 8.67
CA GLY A 196 9.88 -12.54 9.21
C GLY A 196 8.93 -13.44 8.42
N ARG A 197 7.72 -13.65 8.99
CA ARG A 197 6.74 -14.63 8.50
C ARG A 197 5.99 -14.23 7.23
N SER A 198 5.93 -12.93 6.89
CA SER A 198 5.15 -12.44 5.76
C SER A 198 5.93 -12.40 4.44
N ALA A 199 7.23 -12.68 4.47
CA ALA A 199 8.06 -12.75 3.28
C ALA A 199 8.73 -14.12 3.16
N ASN A 200 8.54 -14.77 2.00
CA ASN A 200 9.26 -15.97 1.62
C ASN A 200 10.61 -15.61 1.00
N GLU A 201 11.46 -16.60 0.81
CA GLU A 201 12.72 -16.45 0.06
C GLU A 201 12.91 -17.61 -0.89
N SER A 202 13.67 -17.37 -1.97
CA SER A 202 14.00 -18.41 -2.94
C SER A 202 14.79 -19.55 -2.30
N ALA A 203 14.41 -20.77 -2.66
CA ALA A 203 15.19 -21.95 -2.33
C ALA A 203 16.50 -22.02 -3.14
N LEU A 204 16.50 -21.48 -4.37
CA LEU A 204 17.69 -21.32 -5.20
C LEU A 204 18.51 -20.12 -4.70
N GLN A 205 19.77 -20.34 -4.44
CA GLN A 205 20.75 -19.31 -4.07
C GLN A 205 22.02 -19.51 -4.91
N ILE A 206 22.34 -18.50 -5.73
CA ILE A 206 23.50 -18.53 -6.63
C ILE A 206 24.66 -17.82 -5.96
N ASP A 207 25.81 -18.50 -5.89
CA ASP A 207 27.01 -18.01 -5.19
C ASP A 207 27.48 -16.63 -5.69
N ASP A 208 27.37 -16.37 -6.98
CA ASP A 208 27.75 -15.09 -7.59
C ASP A 208 26.93 -13.88 -7.06
N TYR A 209 25.75 -14.10 -6.50
CA TYR A 209 24.90 -13.05 -5.91
C TYR A 209 25.04 -12.94 -4.39
N GLN A 210 25.90 -13.73 -3.74
CA GLN A 210 26.02 -13.69 -2.27
C GLN A 210 26.49 -12.33 -1.75
N ALA A 211 27.42 -11.65 -2.45
CA ALA A 211 27.92 -10.34 -2.05
C ALA A 211 26.89 -9.19 -2.25
N THR A 212 25.84 -9.41 -3.02
CA THR A 212 24.81 -8.41 -3.36
C THR A 212 23.44 -8.82 -2.78
N ALA A 213 22.68 -9.64 -3.48
CA ALA A 213 21.35 -10.07 -3.05
C ALA A 213 21.40 -10.91 -1.75
N GLY A 214 22.40 -11.79 -1.61
CA GLY A 214 22.58 -12.59 -0.39
C GLY A 214 22.81 -11.71 0.84
N ALA A 215 23.70 -10.73 0.73
CA ALA A 215 24.00 -9.80 1.83
C ALA A 215 22.76 -8.99 2.24
N VAL A 216 21.98 -8.47 1.29
CA VAL A 216 20.75 -7.72 1.58
C VAL A 216 19.70 -8.61 2.21
N ARG A 217 19.50 -9.83 1.69
CA ARG A 217 18.56 -10.82 2.25
C ARG A 217 18.89 -11.11 3.72
N SER A 218 20.16 -11.41 4.03
CA SER A 218 20.62 -11.66 5.39
C SER A 218 20.39 -10.45 6.29
N ALA A 219 20.78 -9.26 5.86
CA ALA A 219 20.59 -8.02 6.63
C ALA A 219 19.11 -7.74 6.95
N VAL A 220 18.20 -7.95 5.99
CA VAL A 220 16.75 -7.77 6.20
C VAL A 220 16.25 -8.79 7.24
N ARG A 221 16.64 -10.05 7.14
CA ARG A 221 16.25 -11.10 8.13
C ARG A 221 16.79 -10.80 9.52
N GLU A 222 18.04 -10.42 9.64
CA GLU A 222 18.70 -10.10 10.92
C GLU A 222 18.11 -8.84 11.58
N SER A 223 17.56 -7.93 10.79
CA SER A 223 16.88 -6.72 11.27
C SER A 223 15.50 -7.01 11.84
N SER A 224 14.93 -8.20 11.63
CA SER A 224 13.57 -8.52 12.06
C SER A 224 13.38 -8.30 13.57
N GLY A 225 12.39 -7.46 13.92
CA GLY A 225 12.12 -7.05 15.31
C GLY A 225 13.06 -5.95 15.86
N LYS A 226 14.08 -5.53 15.09
CA LYS A 226 15.07 -4.51 15.48
C LYS A 226 15.02 -3.26 14.57
N GLN A 227 14.12 -3.25 13.59
CA GLN A 227 13.98 -2.10 12.69
C GLN A 227 13.73 -0.82 13.48
N PRO A 228 14.19 0.35 12.99
CA PRO A 228 14.03 1.62 13.68
C PRO A 228 12.58 2.12 13.71
N GLY A 229 11.78 1.70 12.73
CA GLY A 229 10.40 2.16 12.60
C GLY A 229 9.47 1.58 13.67
N ASP A 230 8.65 2.45 14.27
CA ASP A 230 7.62 2.13 15.24
C ASP A 230 6.25 2.04 14.51
N PRO A 231 5.63 0.85 14.43
CA PRO A 231 4.35 0.68 13.75
C PRO A 231 3.21 1.48 14.39
N VAL A 232 3.23 1.69 15.71
CA VAL A 232 2.20 2.48 16.41
C VAL A 232 2.22 3.94 15.93
N ARG A 233 3.41 4.54 15.89
CA ARG A 233 3.58 5.93 15.40
C ARG A 233 3.30 6.05 13.91
N ALA A 234 3.66 5.04 13.11
CA ALA A 234 3.39 5.04 11.69
C ALA A 234 1.87 5.03 11.41
N VAL A 235 1.15 4.18 12.11
CA VAL A 235 -0.31 4.07 12.00
C VAL A 235 -0.99 5.36 12.46
N GLN A 236 -0.54 5.96 13.56
CA GLN A 236 -1.04 7.25 14.00
C GLN A 236 -0.88 8.32 12.91
N ALA A 237 0.28 8.40 12.26
CA ALA A 237 0.52 9.33 11.16
C ALA A 237 -0.41 9.08 9.94
N ILE A 238 -0.71 7.80 9.62
CA ILE A 238 -1.67 7.45 8.57
C ILE A 238 -3.07 7.96 8.92
N ILE A 239 -3.53 7.69 10.14
CA ILE A 239 -4.85 8.10 10.62
C ILE A 239 -4.97 9.62 10.65
N GLU A 240 -3.95 10.32 11.16
CA GLU A 240 -3.90 11.79 11.20
C GLU A 240 -3.94 12.39 9.79
N ALA A 241 -3.18 11.83 8.85
CA ALA A 241 -3.17 12.28 7.46
C ALA A 241 -4.56 12.15 6.81
N VAL A 242 -5.24 11.01 6.97
CA VAL A 242 -6.61 10.81 6.47
C VAL A 242 -7.59 11.74 7.16
N SER A 243 -7.51 11.87 8.50
CA SER A 243 -8.43 12.68 9.30
C SER A 243 -8.26 14.19 9.08
N SER A 244 -7.14 14.64 8.50
CA SER A 244 -6.92 16.04 8.13
C SER A 244 -7.92 16.54 7.07
N GLY A 245 -8.58 15.63 6.35
CA GLY A 245 -9.44 15.94 5.22
C GLY A 245 -8.70 16.27 3.93
N GLN A 246 -7.38 16.36 3.95
CA GLN A 246 -6.51 16.61 2.80
C GLN A 246 -5.21 15.76 2.93
N PRO A 247 -5.31 14.43 2.84
CA PRO A 247 -4.14 13.58 2.93
C PRO A 247 -3.15 13.91 1.80
N PRO A 248 -1.84 13.86 2.07
CA PRO A 248 -0.83 13.99 1.02
C PRO A 248 -0.96 12.84 0.03
N HIS A 249 -0.53 13.03 -1.21
CA HIS A 249 -0.49 11.91 -2.15
C HIS A 249 0.54 10.87 -1.73
N HIS A 250 1.73 11.30 -1.32
CA HIS A 250 2.81 10.46 -0.81
C HIS A 250 2.99 10.69 0.69
N LEU A 251 2.98 9.62 1.48
CA LEU A 251 3.25 9.62 2.91
C LEU A 251 4.45 8.73 3.22
N LEU A 252 5.64 9.33 3.17
CA LEU A 252 6.89 8.65 3.52
C LEU A 252 6.96 8.42 5.03
N LEU A 253 7.22 7.19 5.46
CA LEU A 253 7.32 6.83 6.88
C LEU A 253 8.70 6.26 7.21
N GLY A 254 9.37 6.93 8.15
CA GLY A 254 10.71 6.61 8.64
C GLY A 254 11.83 7.34 7.88
N ASN A 255 12.94 7.61 8.59
CA ASN A 255 14.08 8.39 8.05
C ASN A 255 14.62 7.77 6.77
N ALA A 256 14.81 6.44 6.74
CA ALA A 256 15.33 5.77 5.55
C ALA A 256 14.38 5.85 4.34
N ALA A 257 13.05 5.96 4.56
CA ALA A 257 12.11 6.20 3.47
C ALA A 257 12.28 7.60 2.90
N PHE A 258 12.35 8.62 3.77
CA PHE A 258 12.55 9.99 3.34
C PHE A 258 13.88 10.20 2.62
N GLU A 259 14.98 9.80 3.24
CA GLU A 259 16.31 9.93 2.67
C GLU A 259 16.47 9.16 1.35
N GLY A 260 15.95 7.91 1.31
CA GLY A 260 16.02 7.06 0.13
C GLY A 260 15.18 7.58 -1.04
N ALA A 261 13.99 8.14 -0.77
CA ALA A 261 13.13 8.74 -1.78
C ALA A 261 13.76 10.03 -2.35
N MET A 262 14.30 10.89 -1.49
CA MET A 262 14.97 12.12 -1.92
C MET A 262 16.21 11.83 -2.76
N ALA A 263 17.06 10.91 -2.31
CA ALA A 263 18.25 10.50 -3.07
C ALA A 263 17.88 9.93 -4.45
N LYS A 264 16.78 9.13 -4.53
CA LYS A 264 16.32 8.59 -5.81
C LYS A 264 15.74 9.66 -6.73
N ALA A 265 15.03 10.64 -6.19
CA ALA A 265 14.52 11.77 -6.98
C ALA A 265 15.68 12.60 -7.60
N ASP A 266 16.72 12.86 -6.83
CA ASP A 266 17.92 13.59 -7.31
C ASP A 266 18.70 12.78 -8.37
N GLU A 267 18.85 11.45 -8.17
CA GLU A 267 19.44 10.54 -9.16
C GLU A 267 18.68 10.60 -10.48
N LEU A 268 17.34 10.40 -10.46
CA LEU A 268 16.50 10.43 -11.65
C LEU A 268 16.57 11.78 -12.37
N ARG A 269 16.54 12.88 -11.61
CA ARG A 269 16.67 14.22 -12.18
C ARG A 269 18.03 14.38 -12.90
N SER A 270 19.10 13.91 -12.27
CA SER A 270 20.45 13.98 -12.86
C SER A 270 20.52 13.18 -14.17
N ASP A 271 20.00 11.95 -14.18
CA ASP A 271 19.98 11.09 -15.35
C ASP A 271 19.15 11.69 -16.49
N PHE A 272 17.97 12.23 -16.18
CA PHE A 272 17.12 12.85 -17.20
C PHE A 272 17.77 14.10 -17.81
N MET A 273 18.39 14.95 -16.99
CA MET A 273 19.10 16.12 -17.48
C MET A 273 20.31 15.75 -18.35
N ALA A 274 21.03 14.68 -18.02
CA ALA A 274 22.13 14.19 -18.85
C ALA A 274 21.65 13.69 -20.22
N GLY A 275 20.42 13.18 -20.30
CA GLY A 275 19.79 12.71 -21.53
C GLY A 275 19.01 13.76 -22.34
N GLU A 276 18.91 15.02 -21.88
CA GLU A 276 17.99 16.03 -22.42
C GLU A 276 18.12 16.21 -23.94
N ALA A 277 19.35 16.35 -24.45
CA ALA A 277 19.57 16.59 -25.88
C ALA A 277 19.07 15.43 -26.76
N VAL A 278 19.28 14.20 -26.30
CA VAL A 278 18.81 12.99 -26.99
C VAL A 278 17.28 12.90 -26.93
N ALA A 279 16.69 13.14 -25.77
CA ALA A 279 15.24 13.08 -25.58
C ALA A 279 14.52 14.09 -26.48
N ARG A 280 14.95 15.35 -26.49
CA ARG A 280 14.34 16.40 -27.32
C ARG A 280 14.60 16.22 -28.82
N GLY A 281 15.73 15.60 -29.20
CA GLY A 281 16.06 15.30 -30.58
C GLY A 281 15.30 14.11 -31.17
N ALA A 282 14.52 13.38 -30.36
CA ALA A 282 13.73 12.25 -30.83
C ALA A 282 12.37 12.66 -31.44
N ASP A 283 11.93 13.90 -31.23
CA ASP A 283 10.71 14.44 -31.83
C ASP A 283 10.95 14.84 -33.30
N PHE A 284 9.88 14.89 -34.09
CA PHE A 284 9.96 15.46 -35.42
C PHE A 284 10.42 16.93 -35.35
N PRO A 285 11.31 17.40 -36.27
CA PRO A 285 11.68 18.80 -36.30
C PRO A 285 10.45 19.69 -36.38
N GLU A 286 10.39 20.78 -35.59
CA GLU A 286 9.36 21.79 -35.77
C GLU A 286 9.42 22.29 -37.22
N THR A 287 8.39 22.00 -38.01
CA THR A 287 8.24 22.59 -39.35
C THR A 287 8.08 24.06 -39.14
N ALA A 288 9.04 24.86 -39.61
CA ALA A 288 8.89 26.32 -39.69
C ALA A 288 7.61 26.63 -40.43
N THR A 289 6.58 27.09 -39.73
CA THR A 289 5.31 27.64 -40.28
C THR A 289 5.55 29.03 -40.85
#